data_a104a96e4bd24ec9e9dcac27e30b2b08
#
_entry.id   a104a96e4bd24ec9e9dcac27e30b2b08
#
_cell.length_a   1.000
_cell.length_b   1.000
_cell.length_c   1.000
_cell.angle_alpha   90.00
_cell.angle_beta   90.00
_cell.angle_gamma   90.00
#
_symmetry.space_group_name_H-M   'P 1'
#
loop_
_entity.id
_entity.type
_entity.pdbx_description
1 polymer ?
#
loop_
_entity_poly.entity_id
_entity_poly.type
_entity_poly.pdbx_seq_one_letter_code
_entity_poly.pdbx_strand_id
1 'polypeptide(L)'
;LFVVEASSGSITKTGDETHEFSFPVSALTAAIAFTDRPARRSFDVPPNVLAAMWDAGKDSFAASPPNAVLEDDSGRLAITELTGLVIDTESVTFTLDRNAYRSIDSDDALSHELTNPTLFIDSSLITAAGVAGLLRAGAQACAASECYLALLGA
;
A
#
# COMPACT_ATOMS: atom_id res chain seq x y z
N LEU A 1 0.14 -8.32 -7.95
CA LEU A 1 0.94 -7.11 -7.83
C LEU A 1 0.02 -5.92 -7.58
N PHE A 2 0.38 -5.09 -6.61
CA PHE A 2 -0.26 -3.78 -6.41
C PHE A 2 0.75 -2.68 -6.65
N VAL A 3 0.27 -1.54 -7.10
CA VAL A 3 1.03 -0.30 -7.20
C VAL A 3 0.24 0.79 -6.50
N VAL A 4 0.90 1.48 -5.57
CA VAL A 4 0.34 2.63 -4.86
C VAL A 4 1.23 3.83 -5.16
N GLU A 5 0.64 4.88 -5.67
CA GLU A 5 1.35 6.12 -6.04
C GLU A 5 0.78 7.28 -5.24
N ALA A 6 1.67 8.14 -4.77
CA ALA A 6 1.29 9.39 -4.12
C ALA A 6 2.13 10.55 -4.65
N SER A 7 1.61 11.77 -4.59
CA SER A 7 2.35 12.97 -5.01
C SER A 7 3.42 13.41 -3.99
N SER A 8 3.28 12.97 -2.75
CA SER A 8 4.24 13.22 -1.66
C SER A 8 4.09 12.18 -0.58
N GLY A 9 5.12 11.96 0.20
CA GLY A 9 5.10 11.05 1.35
C GLY A 9 6.37 11.20 2.16
N SER A 10 6.47 10.44 3.23
CA SER A 10 7.67 10.39 4.07
C SER A 10 7.96 8.99 4.56
N ILE A 11 9.23 8.68 4.76
CA ILE A 11 9.67 7.53 5.55
C ILE A 11 10.15 8.04 6.89
N THR A 12 9.72 7.40 7.96
CA THR A 12 10.13 7.72 9.33
C THR A 12 10.53 6.46 10.08
N LYS A 13 11.66 6.51 10.79
CA LYS A 13 12.06 5.44 11.70
C LYS A 13 11.20 5.51 12.96
N THR A 14 10.45 4.44 13.25
CA THR A 14 9.53 4.36 14.40
C THR A 14 10.01 3.40 15.50
N GLY A 15 10.99 2.55 15.20
CA GLY A 15 11.58 1.62 16.15
C GLY A 15 12.97 1.18 15.73
N ASP A 16 13.58 0.26 16.49
CA ASP A 16 14.91 -0.25 16.14
C ASP A 16 14.89 -1.05 14.83
N GLU A 17 13.78 -1.72 14.56
CA GLU A 17 13.61 -2.59 13.39
C GLU A 17 12.40 -2.22 12.52
N THR A 18 11.79 -1.06 12.76
CA THR A 18 10.59 -0.64 12.04
C THR A 18 10.72 0.77 11.48
N HIS A 19 10.23 0.93 10.28
CA HIS A 19 10.02 2.22 9.62
C HIS A 19 8.57 2.32 9.19
N GLU A 20 8.11 3.52 8.99
CA GLU A 20 6.79 3.80 8.42
C GLU A 20 6.94 4.62 7.15
N PHE A 21 6.28 4.19 6.09
CA PHE A 21 6.03 4.99 4.91
C PHE A 21 4.62 5.53 5.01
N SER A 22 4.49 6.85 5.09
CA SER A 22 3.18 7.50 5.21
C SER A 22 3.01 8.63 4.20
N PHE A 23 1.77 8.85 3.80
CA PHE A 23 1.37 9.97 2.97
C PHE A 23 -0.08 10.39 3.27
N PRO A 24 -0.44 11.68 3.08
CA PRO A 24 -1.82 12.14 3.21
C PRO A 24 -2.74 11.43 2.21
N VAL A 25 -3.97 11.12 2.62
CA VAL A 25 -4.97 10.54 1.68
C VAL A 25 -5.15 11.43 0.46
N SER A 26 -5.09 12.76 0.64
CA SER A 26 -5.18 13.73 -0.46
C SER A 26 -4.00 13.68 -1.44
N ALA A 27 -2.87 13.08 -1.06
CA ALA A 27 -1.71 12.90 -1.93
C ALA A 27 -1.79 11.62 -2.77
N LEU A 28 -2.69 10.69 -2.46
CA LEU A 28 -2.87 9.47 -3.23
C LEU A 28 -3.29 9.79 -4.67
N THR A 29 -2.48 9.39 -5.63
CA THR A 29 -2.73 9.61 -7.06
C THR A 29 -3.25 8.37 -7.75
N ALA A 30 -2.79 7.18 -7.34
CA ALA A 30 -3.28 5.90 -7.84
C ALA A 30 -3.08 4.78 -6.81
N ALA A 31 -4.01 3.84 -6.79
CA ALA A 31 -3.82 2.52 -6.21
C ALA A 31 -4.42 1.49 -7.15
N ILE A 32 -3.59 0.64 -7.72
CA ILE A 32 -3.95 -0.25 -8.82
C ILE A 32 -3.53 -1.67 -8.48
N ALA A 33 -4.44 -2.62 -8.66
CA ALA A 33 -4.13 -4.04 -8.61
C ALA A 33 -3.95 -4.60 -10.03
N PHE A 34 -2.93 -5.39 -10.22
CA PHE A 34 -2.67 -6.10 -11.47
C PHE A 34 -2.80 -7.61 -11.26
N THR A 35 -3.46 -8.27 -12.18
CA THR A 35 -3.46 -9.73 -12.25
C THR A 35 -2.50 -10.19 -13.33
N ASP A 36 -1.76 -11.26 -13.04
CA ASP A 36 -0.92 -11.92 -14.03
C ASP A 36 -1.76 -12.81 -14.96
N ARG A 37 -1.07 -13.61 -15.76
CA ARG A 37 -1.70 -14.58 -16.69
C ARG A 37 -2.72 -15.47 -15.98
N PRO A 38 -3.79 -15.88 -16.67
CA PRO A 38 -4.06 -15.61 -18.10
C PRO A 38 -4.79 -14.31 -18.39
N ALA A 39 -5.38 -13.65 -17.40
CA ALA A 39 -6.36 -12.60 -17.63
C ALA A 39 -5.75 -11.19 -17.87
N ARG A 40 -4.56 -10.90 -17.34
CA ARG A 40 -3.86 -9.60 -17.46
C ARG A 40 -4.81 -8.40 -17.33
N ARG A 41 -5.37 -8.20 -16.15
CA ARG A 41 -6.29 -7.11 -15.86
C ARG A 41 -5.69 -6.16 -14.84
N SER A 42 -6.07 -4.90 -14.92
CA SER A 42 -5.84 -3.90 -13.88
C SER A 42 -7.18 -3.43 -13.30
N PHE A 43 -7.15 -3.05 -12.03
CA PHE A 43 -8.31 -2.57 -11.29
C PHE A 43 -7.87 -1.42 -10.39
N ASP A 44 -8.64 -0.35 -10.36
CA ASP A 44 -8.47 0.66 -9.32
C ASP A 44 -8.87 0.07 -7.97
N VAL A 45 -8.05 0.31 -6.97
CA VAL A 45 -8.24 -0.20 -5.61
C VAL A 45 -8.45 1.00 -4.67
N PRO A 46 -9.69 1.29 -4.27
CA PRO A 46 -9.93 2.31 -3.26
C PRO A 46 -9.18 1.98 -1.94
N PRO A 47 -8.72 2.99 -1.17
CA PRO A 47 -7.95 2.76 0.06
C PRO A 47 -8.63 1.84 1.07
N ASN A 48 -9.94 2.00 1.26
CA ASN A 48 -10.72 1.13 2.15
C ASN A 48 -10.75 -0.34 1.70
N VAL A 49 -10.67 -0.59 0.39
CA VAL A 49 -10.58 -1.95 -0.16
C VAL A 49 -9.19 -2.53 0.10
N LEU A 50 -8.14 -1.73 -0.07
CA LEU A 50 -6.77 -2.14 0.25
C LEU A 50 -6.64 -2.50 1.74
N ALA A 51 -7.20 -1.68 2.64
CA ALA A 51 -7.24 -1.98 4.07
C ALA A 51 -8.00 -3.27 4.38
N ALA A 52 -9.17 -3.48 3.78
CA ALA A 52 -9.95 -4.70 3.97
C ALA A 52 -9.22 -5.95 3.46
N MET A 53 -8.44 -5.83 2.40
CA MET A 53 -7.63 -6.93 1.88
C MET A 53 -6.44 -7.25 2.77
N TRP A 54 -5.95 -6.29 3.55
CA TRP A 54 -4.79 -6.47 4.40
C TRP A 54 -4.98 -7.57 5.43
N ASP A 55 -6.16 -7.60 6.07
CA ASP A 55 -6.50 -8.54 7.14
C ASP A 55 -7.43 -9.68 6.70
N ALA A 56 -7.80 -9.76 5.42
CA ALA A 56 -8.84 -10.66 4.94
C ALA A 56 -8.37 -12.11 4.78
N GLY A 57 -8.66 -12.94 5.78
CA GLY A 57 -8.57 -14.40 5.66
C GLY A 57 -7.20 -15.01 5.93
N LYS A 58 -7.06 -16.29 5.62
CA LYS A 58 -5.87 -17.08 5.93
C LYS A 58 -4.63 -16.69 5.11
N ASP A 59 -4.88 -16.16 3.93
CA ASP A 59 -3.87 -15.75 2.97
C ASP A 59 -3.80 -14.21 2.88
N SER A 60 -4.13 -13.52 3.98
CA SER A 60 -4.04 -12.07 4.08
C SER A 60 -2.59 -11.59 4.08
N PHE A 61 -2.37 -10.33 3.75
CA PHE A 61 -1.06 -9.70 3.89
C PHE A 61 -0.57 -9.69 5.34
N ALA A 62 -1.48 -9.61 6.32
CA ALA A 62 -1.14 -9.73 7.73
C ALA A 62 -0.62 -11.12 8.10
N ALA A 63 -1.14 -12.18 7.45
CA ALA A 63 -0.70 -13.56 7.70
C ALA A 63 0.58 -13.92 6.93
N SER A 64 0.81 -13.29 5.79
CA SER A 64 1.99 -13.50 4.93
C SER A 64 2.42 -12.15 4.36
N PRO A 65 3.25 -11.40 5.09
CA PRO A 65 3.69 -10.08 4.69
C PRO A 65 4.30 -10.07 3.29
N PRO A 66 3.87 -9.17 2.40
CA PRO A 66 4.36 -9.10 1.04
C PRO A 66 5.70 -8.38 0.97
N ASN A 67 6.54 -8.79 0.02
CA ASN A 67 7.68 -7.98 -0.38
C ASN A 67 7.20 -6.73 -1.10
N ALA A 68 7.92 -5.64 -0.91
CA ALA A 68 7.63 -4.39 -1.59
C ALA A 68 8.89 -3.64 -2.00
N VAL A 69 8.72 -2.80 -3.00
CA VAL A 69 9.75 -1.85 -3.47
C VAL A 69 9.13 -0.47 -3.43
N LEU A 70 9.76 0.43 -2.71
CA LEU A 70 9.40 1.85 -2.67
C LEU A 70 10.46 2.63 -3.43
N GLU A 71 10.01 3.42 -4.40
CA GLU A 71 10.84 4.29 -5.23
C GLU A 71 10.28 5.71 -5.21
N ASP A 72 11.14 6.72 -5.35
CA ASP A 72 10.75 8.12 -5.53
C ASP A 72 11.45 8.77 -6.74
N ASP A 73 11.03 9.97 -7.12
CA ASP A 73 11.61 10.72 -8.24
C ASP A 73 13.09 11.06 -8.08
N SER A 74 13.65 10.99 -6.89
CA SER A 74 15.10 11.17 -6.66
C SER A 74 15.91 9.91 -6.98
N GLY A 75 15.24 8.81 -7.34
CA GLY A 75 15.86 7.51 -7.58
C GLY A 75 16.20 6.74 -6.31
N ARG A 76 15.68 7.18 -5.14
CA ARG A 76 15.81 6.40 -3.91
C ARG A 76 14.99 5.14 -4.03
N LEU A 77 15.58 4.03 -3.65
CA LEU A 77 14.96 2.73 -3.71
C LEU A 77 15.07 2.02 -2.36
N ALA A 78 13.93 1.54 -1.86
CA ALA A 78 13.88 0.69 -0.68
C ALA A 78 13.22 -0.65 -1.02
N ILE A 79 13.88 -1.74 -0.67
CA ILE A 79 13.30 -3.09 -0.75
C ILE A 79 12.98 -3.53 0.68
N THR A 80 11.76 -3.90 0.94
CA THR A 80 11.25 -4.17 2.29
C THR A 80 10.18 -5.26 2.26
N GLU A 81 9.81 -5.72 3.45
CA GLU A 81 8.60 -6.49 3.70
C GLU A 81 7.59 -5.58 4.40
N LEU A 82 6.33 -5.61 3.99
CA LEU A 82 5.27 -4.79 4.58
C LEU A 82 4.56 -5.59 5.67
N THR A 83 4.70 -5.16 6.92
CA THR A 83 4.13 -5.85 8.08
C THR A 83 2.83 -5.24 8.59
N GLY A 84 2.45 -4.07 8.10
CA GLY A 84 1.22 -3.39 8.50
C GLY A 84 0.73 -2.36 7.51
N LEU A 85 -0.57 -2.08 7.57
CA LEU A 85 -1.24 -0.99 6.88
C LEU A 85 -2.29 -0.39 7.80
N VAL A 86 -2.20 0.92 7.99
CA VAL A 86 -3.23 1.72 8.67
C VAL A 86 -3.72 2.79 7.70
N ILE A 87 -5.02 2.89 7.55
CA ILE A 87 -5.67 3.95 6.77
C ILE A 87 -6.67 4.64 7.70
N ASP A 88 -6.47 5.92 7.90
CA ASP A 88 -7.40 6.79 8.61
C ASP A 88 -7.97 7.86 7.66
N THR A 89 -8.66 8.87 8.20
CA THR A 89 -9.29 9.94 7.40
C THR A 89 -8.29 10.89 6.77
N GLU A 90 -7.05 10.94 7.27
CA GLU A 90 -6.05 11.93 6.89
C GLU A 90 -4.85 11.29 6.20
N SER A 91 -4.51 10.04 6.57
CA SER A 91 -3.27 9.40 6.15
C SER A 91 -3.41 7.92 5.78
N VAL A 92 -2.48 7.48 4.96
CA VAL A 92 -2.19 6.06 4.66
C VAL A 92 -0.79 5.78 5.16
N THR A 93 -0.63 4.76 6.00
CA THR A 93 0.65 4.39 6.62
C THR A 93 0.93 2.91 6.46
N PHE A 94 2.04 2.59 5.82
CA PHE A 94 2.58 1.24 5.71
C PHE A 94 3.72 1.05 6.72
N THR A 95 3.71 -0.08 7.43
CA THR A 95 4.81 -0.49 8.30
C THR A 95 5.81 -1.33 7.50
N LEU A 96 7.07 -0.93 7.53
CA LEU A 96 8.19 -1.53 6.81
C LEU A 96 9.07 -2.30 7.80
N ASP A 97 9.42 -3.57 7.49
CA ASP A 97 10.35 -4.36 8.28
C ASP A 97 11.80 -4.00 7.91
N ARG A 98 12.58 -3.54 8.89
CA ARG A 98 13.99 -3.20 8.72
C ARG A 98 14.86 -4.40 8.37
N ASN A 99 14.55 -5.59 8.86
CA ASN A 99 15.35 -6.79 8.60
C ASN A 99 15.30 -7.19 7.12
N ALA A 100 14.18 -6.89 6.47
CA ALA A 100 14.00 -7.06 5.04
C ALA A 100 14.41 -5.82 4.23
N TYR A 101 14.66 -4.69 4.92
CA TYR A 101 14.93 -3.42 4.28
C TYR A 101 16.35 -3.36 3.71
N ARG A 102 16.44 -3.11 2.41
CA ARG A 102 17.68 -2.80 1.72
C ARG A 102 17.52 -1.47 1.02
N SER A 103 18.20 -0.44 1.53
CA SER A 103 18.40 0.78 0.75
C SER A 103 19.59 0.57 -0.19
N ILE A 104 19.48 1.01 -1.42
CA ILE A 104 20.61 1.04 -2.36
C ILE A 104 21.56 2.17 -1.98
N ASP A 105 21.06 3.21 -1.35
CA ASP A 105 21.86 4.28 -0.78
C ASP A 105 22.24 3.95 0.66
N SER A 106 23.55 3.87 0.89
CA SER A 106 24.19 3.44 2.15
C SER A 106 24.02 4.40 3.33
N ASP A 107 23.15 5.39 3.26
CA ASP A 107 22.97 6.40 4.31
C ASP A 107 21.79 6.03 5.21
N ASP A 108 22.13 5.58 6.40
CA ASP A 108 21.26 5.01 7.44
C ASP A 108 20.34 6.05 8.13
N ALA A 109 20.25 7.25 7.59
CA ALA A 109 19.45 8.35 8.12
C ALA A 109 18.04 8.37 7.50
N LEU A 110 17.19 7.48 7.96
CA LEU A 110 15.89 7.19 7.33
C LEU A 110 14.74 7.96 7.96
N SER A 111 14.80 9.27 7.90
CA SER A 111 13.60 10.11 7.90
C SER A 111 13.71 11.02 6.68
N HIS A 112 13.02 10.68 5.63
CA HIS A 112 13.08 11.40 4.36
C HIS A 112 11.70 11.77 3.87
N GLU A 113 11.57 13.01 3.41
CA GLU A 113 10.48 13.40 2.55
C GLU A 113 10.70 12.79 1.15
N LEU A 114 9.63 12.28 0.57
CA LEU A 114 9.62 11.63 -0.73
C LEU A 114 8.79 12.45 -1.72
N THR A 115 9.27 12.55 -2.94
CA THR A 115 8.57 13.22 -4.05
C THR A 115 8.07 12.16 -5.02
N ASN A 116 6.76 12.17 -5.29
CA ASN A 116 6.08 11.21 -6.15
C ASN A 116 6.46 9.75 -5.82
N PRO A 117 6.34 9.31 -4.56
CA PRO A 117 6.67 7.95 -4.19
C PRO A 117 5.75 6.95 -4.85
N THR A 118 6.32 5.84 -5.31
CA THR A 118 5.63 4.69 -5.86
C THR A 118 5.99 3.45 -5.06
N LEU A 119 4.99 2.77 -4.50
CA LEU A 119 5.13 1.53 -3.75
C LEU A 119 4.62 0.37 -4.60
N PHE A 120 5.51 -0.53 -4.99
CA PHE A 120 5.19 -1.79 -5.65
C PHE A 120 5.08 -2.89 -4.60
N ILE A 121 3.94 -3.59 -4.53
CA ILE A 121 3.67 -4.65 -3.57
C ILE A 121 3.56 -5.97 -4.32
N ASP A 122 4.48 -6.88 -4.08
CA ASP A 122 4.44 -8.22 -4.67
C ASP A 122 3.54 -9.14 -3.86
N SER A 123 2.43 -9.55 -4.45
CA SER A 123 1.54 -10.52 -3.84
C SER A 123 1.40 -11.74 -4.76
N SER A 124 2.00 -12.83 -4.36
CA SER A 124 1.82 -14.13 -5.02
C SER A 124 0.42 -14.73 -4.80
N LEU A 125 -0.39 -14.13 -3.94
CA LEU A 125 -1.58 -14.75 -3.34
C LEU A 125 -2.91 -14.33 -3.95
N ILE A 126 -2.95 -13.32 -4.84
CA ILE A 126 -4.23 -12.78 -5.30
C ILE A 126 -4.54 -13.22 -6.72
N THR A 127 -5.50 -14.15 -6.84
CA THR A 127 -6.12 -14.48 -8.12
C THR A 127 -7.07 -13.38 -8.58
N ALA A 128 -7.27 -13.22 -9.88
CA ALA A 128 -8.23 -12.27 -10.45
C ALA A 128 -9.64 -12.39 -9.84
N ALA A 129 -10.06 -13.60 -9.48
CA ALA A 129 -11.33 -13.86 -8.82
C ALA A 129 -11.35 -13.33 -7.38
N GLY A 130 -10.23 -13.41 -6.65
CA GLY A 130 -10.09 -12.89 -5.30
C GLY A 130 -10.18 -11.36 -5.27
N VAL A 131 -9.46 -10.67 -6.15
CA VAL A 131 -9.53 -9.21 -6.27
C VAL A 131 -10.95 -8.75 -6.63
N ALA A 132 -11.59 -9.37 -7.62
CA ALA A 132 -12.95 -9.02 -8.02
C ALA A 132 -13.97 -9.28 -6.89
N GLY A 133 -13.77 -10.32 -6.08
CA GLY A 133 -14.60 -10.62 -4.92
C GLY A 133 -14.46 -9.58 -3.82
N LEU A 134 -13.24 -9.18 -3.52
CA LEU A 134 -12.93 -8.18 -2.50
C LEU A 134 -13.39 -6.77 -2.92
N LEU A 135 -13.23 -6.40 -4.19
CA LEU A 135 -13.75 -5.15 -4.73
C LEU A 135 -15.28 -5.08 -4.59
N ARG A 136 -15.99 -6.18 -4.83
CA ARG A 136 -17.44 -6.27 -4.62
C ARG A 136 -17.82 -6.18 -3.14
N ALA A 137 -17.09 -6.86 -2.26
CA ALA A 137 -17.33 -6.83 -0.82
C ALA A 137 -17.04 -5.43 -0.25
N GLY A 138 -15.95 -4.78 -0.68
CA GLY A 138 -15.62 -3.41 -0.30
C GLY A 138 -16.66 -2.40 -0.77
N ALA A 139 -17.15 -2.53 -2.01
CA ALA A 139 -18.22 -1.68 -2.54
C ALA A 139 -19.56 -1.88 -1.78
N GLN A 140 -19.88 -3.09 -1.35
CA GLN A 140 -21.07 -3.36 -0.55
C GLN A 140 -20.94 -2.86 0.89
N ALA A 141 -19.75 -2.96 1.49
CA ALA A 141 -19.51 -2.42 2.84
C ALA A 141 -19.57 -0.89 2.85
N CYS A 142 -19.08 -0.22 1.80
CA CYS A 142 -19.20 1.23 1.65
C CYS A 142 -20.62 1.70 1.30
N ALA A 143 -21.40 0.91 0.60
CA ALA A 143 -22.82 1.24 0.34
C ALA A 143 -23.69 1.18 1.61
N ALA A 144 -23.26 0.44 2.63
CA ALA A 144 -23.95 0.34 3.91
C ALA A 144 -23.49 1.39 4.94
N SER A 145 -22.40 2.09 4.70
CA SER A 145 -21.87 3.16 5.54
C SER A 145 -21.52 4.35 4.68
N GLU A 146 -21.83 5.57 5.11
CA GLU A 146 -21.61 6.84 4.40
C GLU A 146 -20.13 7.15 4.04
N CYS A 147 -19.29 6.12 3.97
CA CYS A 147 -17.86 6.22 3.64
C CYS A 147 -17.55 6.84 2.27
N TYR A 148 -18.46 6.75 1.32
CA TYR A 148 -18.18 7.16 -0.06
C TYR A 148 -18.13 8.69 -0.24
N LEU A 149 -18.84 9.44 0.60
CA LEU A 149 -18.90 10.90 0.50
C LEU A 149 -17.74 11.59 1.23
N ALA A 150 -17.14 10.97 2.24
CA ALA A 150 -16.03 11.52 2.98
C ALA A 150 -14.70 11.47 2.19
N LEU A 151 -14.55 10.55 1.23
CA LEU A 151 -13.34 10.37 0.43
C LEU A 151 -13.32 11.19 -0.87
N LEU A 152 -14.45 11.73 -1.30
CA LEU A 152 -14.55 12.52 -2.53
C LEU A 152 -14.54 14.03 -2.30
N GLY A 153 -14.27 14.48 -1.06
CA GLY A 153 -14.06 15.89 -0.75
C GLY A 153 -15.20 16.78 -1.28
N ALA A 154 -16.31 16.78 -0.58
CA ALA A 154 -17.28 17.86 -0.76
C ALA A 154 -16.75 19.13 -0.16
#